data_0d5b26754190dd8ee6e7a46fc738d0cb
#
_entry.id   0d5b26754190dd8ee6e7a46fc738d0cb
#
_cell.length_a   1.000
_cell.length_b   1.000
_cell.length_c   1.000
_cell.angle_alpha   90.00
_cell.angle_beta   90.00
_cell.angle_gamma   90.00
#
_symmetry.space_group_name_H-M   'P 1'
#
loop_
_entity.id
_entity.type
_entity.pdbx_description
1 polymer ?
#
loop_
_entity_poly.entity_id
_entity_poly.type
_entity_poly.pdbx_seq_one_letter_code
_entity_poly.pdbx_strand_id
1 'polypeptide(L)'
;MHFAEEPLPPFQHPAYRRNALFFAIPIMLITTGALWLVLTGGALLCRASGNAVGSPTEGSDGIVLAPPDILHSWAAYTPYFSAEPYSPPPSDCKITQVNIIQRHGARFPTSGATMGIVAAVNKLLAATSYADPRMDFLRNYTYSLGVADLVPFGALQSAEAGARTYHRYSKLVSKKNIPFVRSSSGQRVVDSATNWTAGFSLASNHVYNPPLSVILDEDRNDTLDDNMCPNAGDSDTQTEIWTNIFGAPIATRLNAQALGANLTATDISFLMPLCAFDSIVREAPSPFCDLFTPAEFAQYEYYGDLDKYYGTGYGQELGPVQGVGYINELLARLTETPVQDETQTNRTLDADPATFPPDRTIYADFSHDNQMVAIYAAIGLFPQPQPLDPTMPDPERTWVTSRLTPFSGRMVTERLTCKKLHGSAGVKGGKTPASYVRILVNDALQPLEFCGARGDGLCELGAFVTGQAYARNNGEGDFEKCFS
;
A
#
# COMPACT_ATOMS: atom_id res chain seq x y z
N MET A 1 -27.60 44.32 -2.75
CA MET A 1 -28.61 43.40 -2.24
C MET A 1 -27.87 42.17 -1.75
N HIS A 2 -27.69 42.08 -0.43
CA HIS A 2 -27.05 40.92 0.20
C HIS A 2 -28.12 39.86 0.40
N PHE A 3 -27.95 38.69 -0.17
CA PHE A 3 -28.70 37.50 0.22
C PHE A 3 -27.89 36.77 1.32
N ALA A 4 -28.48 36.66 2.50
CA ALA A 4 -27.98 35.85 3.59
C ALA A 4 -28.32 34.38 3.30
N GLU A 5 -27.35 33.50 3.29
CA GLU A 5 -27.54 32.05 3.26
C GLU A 5 -27.84 31.55 4.68
N GLU A 6 -29.00 30.87 4.84
CA GLU A 6 -29.36 30.17 6.06
C GLU A 6 -28.57 28.86 6.17
N PRO A 7 -28.09 28.47 7.37
CA PRO A 7 -27.37 27.20 7.56
C PRO A 7 -28.34 26.02 7.54
N LEU A 8 -27.98 24.96 6.80
CA LEU A 8 -28.68 23.68 6.74
C LEU A 8 -28.64 22.96 8.10
N PRO A 9 -29.70 22.23 8.50
CA PRO A 9 -29.73 21.52 9.78
C PRO A 9 -28.85 20.27 9.77
N PRO A 10 -28.32 19.82 10.92
CA PRO A 10 -27.43 18.65 10.99
C PRO A 10 -28.19 17.36 10.69
N PHE A 11 -27.56 16.51 9.87
CA PHE A 11 -28.05 15.16 9.55
C PHE A 11 -28.03 14.28 10.81
N GLN A 12 -29.20 13.77 11.20
CA GLN A 12 -29.30 12.75 12.24
C GLN A 12 -29.12 11.36 11.62
N HIS A 13 -28.11 10.61 12.08
CA HIS A 13 -27.92 9.21 11.73
C HIS A 13 -28.99 8.32 12.41
N PRO A 14 -29.65 7.41 11.68
CA PRO A 14 -30.50 6.40 12.31
C PRO A 14 -29.66 5.32 12.99
N ALA A 15 -29.90 5.11 14.28
CA ALA A 15 -29.29 4.04 15.07
C ALA A 15 -29.68 2.65 14.54
N TYR A 16 -28.72 1.89 14.04
CA TYR A 16 -28.92 0.51 13.60
C TYR A 16 -28.91 -0.41 14.84
N ARG A 17 -30.09 -0.91 15.24
CA ARG A 17 -30.23 -1.94 16.29
C ARG A 17 -29.73 -3.29 15.73
N ARG A 18 -28.67 -3.84 16.33
CA ARG A 18 -28.22 -5.20 16.11
C ARG A 18 -29.21 -6.18 16.77
N ASN A 19 -29.96 -6.95 15.97
CA ASN A 19 -30.60 -8.18 16.42
C ASN A 19 -29.64 -9.35 16.22
N ALA A 20 -29.06 -9.84 17.30
CA ALA A 20 -28.29 -11.07 17.32
C ALA A 20 -29.26 -12.28 17.26
N LEU A 21 -29.32 -12.96 16.13
CA LEU A 21 -29.97 -14.28 16.00
C LEU A 21 -28.93 -15.37 16.22
N PHE A 22 -29.03 -16.05 17.38
CA PHE A 22 -28.29 -17.28 17.64
C PHE A 22 -28.93 -18.43 16.85
N PHE A 23 -28.23 -18.99 15.89
CA PHE A 23 -28.57 -20.30 15.32
C PHE A 23 -27.80 -21.40 16.05
N ALA A 24 -28.55 -22.22 16.77
CA ALA A 24 -28.05 -23.46 17.34
C ALA A 24 -28.00 -24.54 16.24
N ILE A 25 -26.81 -25.13 16.00
CA ILE A 25 -26.64 -26.28 15.11
C ILE A 25 -26.68 -27.54 15.99
N PRO A 26 -27.53 -28.54 15.68
CA PRO A 26 -27.55 -29.80 16.43
C PRO A 26 -26.36 -30.70 16.06
N ILE A 27 -25.68 -31.20 17.07
CA ILE A 27 -24.62 -32.21 16.96
C ILE A 27 -25.29 -33.56 16.63
N MET A 28 -24.95 -34.10 15.47
CA MET A 28 -25.34 -35.47 15.09
C MET A 28 -24.14 -36.39 15.30
N LEU A 29 -24.23 -37.23 16.35
CA LEU A 29 -23.32 -38.34 16.57
C LEU A 29 -23.58 -39.44 15.52
N ILE A 30 -22.53 -39.85 14.81
CA ILE A 30 -22.52 -41.09 14.04
C ILE A 30 -21.39 -41.98 14.53
N THR A 31 -21.77 -43.15 14.95
CA THR A 31 -20.93 -44.20 15.53
C THR A 31 -20.19 -45.02 14.47
N THR A 32 -18.95 -45.30 14.75
CA THR A 32 -18.06 -46.45 14.47
C THR A 32 -18.46 -47.47 13.38
N GLY A 33 -17.56 -47.66 12.41
CA GLY A 33 -17.44 -48.88 11.62
C GLY A 33 -16.00 -49.07 11.15
N ALA A 34 -15.27 -49.97 11.83
CA ALA A 34 -13.91 -50.36 11.48
C ALA A 34 -13.92 -51.30 10.27
N LEU A 35 -13.08 -51.05 9.26
CA LEU A 35 -12.72 -52.05 8.27
C LEU A 35 -11.20 -51.98 8.00
N TRP A 36 -10.53 -53.07 8.37
CA TRP A 36 -9.10 -53.31 8.07
C TRP A 36 -8.96 -53.76 6.62
N LEU A 37 -8.10 -53.11 5.87
CA LEU A 37 -7.52 -53.67 4.64
C LEU A 37 -6.01 -53.49 4.65
N VAL A 38 -5.32 -54.63 4.81
CA VAL A 38 -3.88 -54.78 4.60
C VAL A 38 -3.64 -54.85 3.08
N LEU A 39 -2.76 -54.01 2.56
CA LEU A 39 -2.11 -54.27 1.28
C LEU A 39 -0.62 -53.84 1.35
N THR A 40 0.15 -54.81 0.98
CA THR A 40 1.61 -54.90 0.95
C THR A 40 2.27 -54.05 -0.13
N GLY A 41 3.40 -53.45 0.23
CA GLY A 41 4.67 -53.40 -0.49
C GLY A 41 4.70 -52.74 -1.88
N GLY A 42 5.45 -51.66 -1.93
CA GLY A 42 5.96 -51.08 -3.20
C GLY A 42 6.75 -49.79 -2.89
N ALA A 43 8.03 -49.94 -2.49
CA ALA A 43 8.93 -48.81 -2.36
C ALA A 43 9.33 -48.30 -3.76
N LEU A 44 8.77 -47.17 -4.17
CA LEU A 44 9.25 -46.41 -5.33
C LEU A 44 10.11 -45.25 -4.82
N LEU A 45 11.41 -45.34 -4.98
CA LEU A 45 12.37 -44.28 -4.78
C LEU A 45 12.12 -43.17 -5.84
N CYS A 46 11.34 -42.14 -5.48
CA CYS A 46 11.34 -40.90 -6.21
C CYS A 46 12.53 -40.04 -5.75
N ARG A 47 13.55 -39.92 -6.62
CA ARG A 47 14.60 -38.90 -6.54
C ARG A 47 13.90 -37.54 -6.53
N ALA A 48 13.98 -36.81 -5.43
CA ALA A 48 13.63 -35.41 -5.37
C ALA A 48 14.65 -34.61 -6.19
N SER A 49 14.28 -34.27 -7.42
CA SER A 49 14.92 -33.16 -8.15
C SER A 49 14.56 -31.89 -7.36
N GLY A 50 15.59 -31.22 -6.83
CA GLY A 50 15.43 -29.93 -6.20
C GLY A 50 14.97 -28.91 -7.25
N ASN A 51 13.67 -28.75 -7.40
CA ASN A 51 13.10 -27.57 -8.07
C ASN A 51 13.24 -26.41 -7.09
N ALA A 52 13.96 -25.37 -7.54
CA ALA A 52 13.92 -24.06 -6.91
C ALA A 52 12.45 -23.71 -6.66
N VAL A 53 12.14 -23.41 -5.39
CA VAL A 53 10.83 -22.89 -5.00
C VAL A 53 10.70 -21.57 -5.75
N GLY A 54 9.93 -21.58 -6.83
CA GLY A 54 9.52 -20.38 -7.54
C GLY A 54 8.88 -19.43 -6.52
N SER A 55 9.25 -18.16 -6.57
CA SER A 55 8.58 -17.10 -5.81
C SER A 55 7.07 -17.27 -5.93
N PRO A 56 6.31 -17.16 -4.82
CA PRO A 56 4.85 -17.13 -4.93
C PRO A 56 4.49 -15.94 -5.80
N THR A 57 4.08 -16.23 -7.02
CA THR A 57 3.54 -15.26 -7.94
C THR A 57 2.21 -14.77 -7.38
N GLU A 58 2.12 -13.44 -7.23
CA GLU A 58 0.95 -12.63 -7.47
C GLU A 58 -0.37 -13.09 -6.83
N GLY A 59 -0.82 -12.33 -5.83
CA GLY A 59 -2.18 -12.17 -5.35
C GLY A 59 -3.00 -13.45 -5.13
N SER A 60 -3.32 -13.70 -3.88
CA SER A 60 -4.35 -14.64 -3.41
C SER A 60 -4.70 -15.82 -4.33
N ASP A 61 -4.08 -16.97 -4.09
CA ASP A 61 -4.51 -18.33 -4.52
C ASP A 61 -5.03 -18.50 -5.96
N GLY A 62 -4.34 -17.92 -6.96
CA GLY A 62 -4.65 -18.19 -8.36
C GLY A 62 -5.80 -17.39 -8.97
N ILE A 63 -6.28 -16.33 -8.31
CA ILE A 63 -7.26 -15.38 -8.87
C ILE A 63 -6.59 -14.59 -10.00
N VAL A 64 -7.09 -14.72 -11.21
CA VAL A 64 -6.63 -13.96 -12.38
C VAL A 64 -7.55 -12.75 -12.56
N LEU A 65 -7.07 -11.55 -12.29
CA LEU A 65 -7.82 -10.30 -12.41
C LEU A 65 -7.66 -9.64 -13.78
N ALA A 66 -6.49 -9.77 -14.39
CA ALA A 66 -6.17 -9.30 -15.75
C ALA A 66 -4.84 -9.93 -16.22
N PRO A 67 -4.49 -9.82 -17.52
CA PRO A 67 -3.13 -10.12 -17.97
C PRO A 67 -2.08 -9.27 -17.25
N PRO A 68 -0.85 -9.79 -17.01
CA PRO A 68 0.18 -9.10 -16.22
C PRO A 68 0.58 -7.72 -16.75
N ASP A 69 0.60 -7.52 -18.06
CA ASP A 69 0.90 -6.26 -18.74
C ASP A 69 -0.13 -5.16 -18.50
N ILE A 70 -1.36 -5.56 -18.13
CA ILE A 70 -2.43 -4.64 -17.71
C ILE A 70 -2.44 -4.52 -16.19
N LEU A 71 -2.34 -5.64 -15.47
CA LEU A 71 -2.49 -5.72 -14.02
C LEU A 71 -1.51 -4.81 -13.28
N HIS A 72 -0.27 -4.70 -13.76
CA HIS A 72 0.78 -3.87 -13.16
C HIS A 72 0.79 -2.42 -13.66
N SER A 73 -0.25 -2.02 -14.40
CA SER A 73 -0.41 -0.65 -14.93
C SER A 73 -1.73 -0.01 -14.47
N TRP A 74 -2.21 -0.39 -13.27
CA TRP A 74 -3.40 0.18 -12.64
C TRP A 74 -3.06 1.28 -11.61
N ALA A 75 -1.85 1.81 -11.68
CA ALA A 75 -1.34 2.81 -10.74
C ALA A 75 -1.55 2.36 -9.27
N ALA A 76 -2.06 3.25 -8.43
CA ALA A 76 -2.34 2.95 -7.03
C ALA A 76 -3.45 1.89 -6.80
N TYR A 77 -4.16 1.45 -7.84
CA TYR A 77 -5.21 0.42 -7.74
C TYR A 77 -4.71 -0.98 -8.11
N THR A 78 -3.44 -1.10 -8.47
CA THR A 78 -2.78 -2.40 -8.67
C THR A 78 -2.82 -3.22 -7.37
N PRO A 79 -3.21 -4.51 -7.40
CA PRO A 79 -3.02 -5.41 -6.27
C PRO A 79 -1.54 -5.56 -5.90
N TYR A 80 -1.27 -5.89 -4.64
CA TYR A 80 0.11 -6.14 -4.21
C TYR A 80 0.82 -7.18 -5.10
N PHE A 81 2.04 -6.86 -5.48
CA PHE A 81 3.01 -7.79 -6.06
C PHE A 81 4.42 -7.46 -5.54
N SER A 82 5.31 -8.44 -5.55
CA SER A 82 6.72 -8.19 -5.25
C SER A 82 7.36 -7.48 -6.43
N ALA A 83 7.75 -6.21 -6.24
CA ALA A 83 8.41 -5.43 -7.29
C ALA A 83 9.75 -6.04 -7.72
N GLU A 84 10.42 -6.74 -6.77
CA GLU A 84 11.58 -7.59 -7.00
C GLU A 84 11.56 -8.79 -6.04
N PRO A 85 12.27 -9.88 -6.35
CA PRO A 85 12.44 -10.98 -5.40
C PRO A 85 13.12 -10.50 -4.11
N TYR A 86 12.59 -10.91 -2.95
CA TYR A 86 13.24 -10.59 -1.67
C TYR A 86 14.70 -11.05 -1.63
N SER A 87 15.61 -10.12 -1.40
CA SER A 87 17.01 -10.39 -1.20
C SER A 87 17.30 -10.61 0.31
N PRO A 88 17.72 -11.81 0.75
CA PRO A 88 18.07 -12.03 2.15
C PRO A 88 19.29 -11.20 2.56
N PRO A 89 19.45 -10.87 3.86
CA PRO A 89 20.64 -10.16 4.32
C PRO A 89 21.91 -11.02 4.15
N PRO A 90 23.10 -10.39 4.11
CA PRO A 90 24.35 -11.09 4.10
C PRO A 90 24.48 -12.11 5.25
N SER A 91 25.16 -13.23 5.02
CA SER A 91 25.19 -14.37 5.96
C SER A 91 25.85 -14.07 7.31
N ASP A 92 26.64 -13.02 7.41
CA ASP A 92 27.27 -12.53 8.64
C ASP A 92 26.42 -11.49 9.38
N CYS A 93 25.27 -11.14 8.84
CA CYS A 93 24.27 -10.23 9.44
C CYS A 93 23.07 -10.99 10.00
N LYS A 94 22.50 -10.45 11.08
CA LYS A 94 21.24 -10.92 11.66
C LYS A 94 20.27 -9.77 11.76
N ILE A 95 19.04 -9.97 11.28
CA ILE A 95 17.94 -9.03 11.52
C ILE A 95 17.62 -9.07 13.03
N THR A 96 17.52 -7.88 13.65
CA THR A 96 17.23 -7.70 15.07
C THR A 96 15.91 -6.98 15.32
N GLN A 97 15.47 -6.16 14.37
CA GLN A 97 14.21 -5.43 14.42
C GLN A 97 13.65 -5.24 13.02
N VAL A 98 12.33 -5.17 12.89
CA VAL A 98 11.62 -4.92 11.64
C VAL A 98 10.53 -3.88 11.90
N ASN A 99 10.50 -2.81 11.11
CA ASN A 99 9.44 -1.82 11.09
C ASN A 99 8.75 -1.89 9.71
N ILE A 100 7.45 -2.11 9.71
CA ILE A 100 6.62 -2.24 8.52
C ILE A 100 5.64 -1.07 8.52
N ILE A 101 5.56 -0.32 7.42
CA ILE A 101 4.39 0.50 7.13
C ILE A 101 3.72 -0.08 5.90
N GLN A 102 2.41 -0.31 5.99
CA GLN A 102 1.63 -0.97 4.95
C GLN A 102 0.39 -0.15 4.61
N ARG A 103 0.14 0.05 3.34
CA ARG A 103 -1.12 0.57 2.83
C ARG A 103 -2.27 -0.38 3.10
N HIS A 104 -3.49 0.12 3.32
CA HIS A 104 -4.70 -0.71 3.37
C HIS A 104 -4.82 -1.62 2.13
N GLY A 105 -5.54 -2.72 2.25
CA GLY A 105 -5.86 -3.65 1.16
C GLY A 105 -6.78 -3.04 0.11
N ALA A 106 -7.09 -3.81 -0.93
CA ALA A 106 -8.00 -3.37 -1.97
C ALA A 106 -9.37 -2.97 -1.41
N ARG A 107 -9.95 -1.91 -1.96
CA ARG A 107 -11.18 -1.27 -1.51
C ARG A 107 -12.08 -0.87 -2.68
N PHE A 108 -13.30 -0.50 -2.38
CA PHE A 108 -14.15 0.22 -3.32
C PHE A 108 -13.58 1.61 -3.65
N PRO A 109 -14.01 2.25 -4.78
CA PRO A 109 -13.65 3.63 -5.08
C PRO A 109 -14.01 4.57 -3.91
N THR A 110 -13.24 5.64 -3.71
CA THR A 110 -13.63 6.73 -2.78
C THR A 110 -14.90 7.44 -3.28
N SER A 111 -15.56 8.22 -2.44
CA SER A 111 -16.76 8.96 -2.83
C SER A 111 -16.52 9.88 -4.04
N GLY A 112 -15.39 10.60 -4.07
CA GLY A 112 -15.03 11.45 -5.21
C GLY A 112 -14.81 10.65 -6.48
N ALA A 113 -14.04 9.56 -6.42
CA ALA A 113 -13.83 8.66 -7.56
C ALA A 113 -15.16 8.03 -8.03
N THR A 114 -16.03 7.60 -7.11
CA THR A 114 -17.35 7.04 -7.43
C THR A 114 -18.19 8.02 -8.24
N MET A 115 -18.23 9.30 -7.86
CA MET A 115 -18.99 10.31 -8.59
C MET A 115 -18.48 10.45 -10.04
N GLY A 116 -17.18 10.54 -10.25
CA GLY A 116 -16.59 10.61 -11.58
C GLY A 116 -16.83 9.34 -12.42
N ILE A 117 -16.64 8.16 -11.82
CA ILE A 117 -16.89 6.87 -12.46
C ILE A 117 -18.36 6.75 -12.89
N VAL A 118 -19.30 7.03 -12.00
CA VAL A 118 -20.74 6.95 -12.30
C VAL A 118 -21.12 7.94 -13.41
N ALA A 119 -20.60 9.15 -13.39
CA ALA A 119 -20.83 10.14 -14.44
C ALA A 119 -20.33 9.64 -15.81
N ALA A 120 -19.12 9.11 -15.88
CA ALA A 120 -18.54 8.58 -17.11
C ALA A 120 -19.27 7.31 -17.62
N VAL A 121 -19.62 6.39 -16.72
CA VAL A 121 -20.43 5.20 -17.04
C VAL A 121 -21.79 5.60 -17.60
N ASN A 122 -22.49 6.57 -16.97
CA ASN A 122 -23.79 7.03 -17.46
C ASN A 122 -23.74 7.60 -18.88
N LYS A 123 -22.62 8.26 -19.27
CA LYS A 123 -22.41 8.70 -20.65
C LYS A 123 -22.29 7.52 -21.60
N LEU A 124 -21.56 6.46 -21.22
CA LEU A 124 -21.49 5.22 -22.01
C LEU A 124 -22.87 4.57 -22.15
N LEU A 125 -23.63 4.48 -21.06
CA LEU A 125 -24.97 3.86 -21.07
C LEU A 125 -26.00 4.68 -21.85
N ALA A 126 -25.78 5.98 -22.04
CA ALA A 126 -26.64 6.85 -22.85
C ALA A 126 -26.39 6.70 -24.36
N ALA A 127 -25.38 5.91 -24.79
CA ALA A 127 -25.09 5.65 -26.19
C ALA A 127 -26.31 4.98 -26.88
N THR A 128 -26.63 5.46 -28.08
CA THR A 128 -27.75 4.92 -28.88
C THR A 128 -27.41 3.60 -29.58
N SER A 129 -26.12 3.33 -29.79
CA SER A 129 -25.63 2.10 -30.38
C SER A 129 -24.17 1.84 -30.01
N TYR A 130 -23.79 0.58 -29.97
CA TYR A 130 -22.41 0.12 -29.82
C TYR A 130 -21.99 -0.61 -31.08
N ALA A 131 -20.92 -0.13 -31.73
CA ALA A 131 -20.36 -0.76 -32.93
C ALA A 131 -19.31 -1.84 -32.60
N ASP A 132 -18.66 -1.73 -31.43
CA ASP A 132 -17.69 -2.71 -30.96
C ASP A 132 -18.37 -3.77 -30.10
N PRO A 133 -18.28 -5.07 -30.44
CA PRO A 133 -18.88 -6.16 -29.65
C PRO A 133 -18.36 -6.22 -28.20
N ARG A 134 -17.15 -5.72 -27.92
CA ARG A 134 -16.62 -5.63 -26.57
C ARG A 134 -17.44 -4.72 -25.64
N MET A 135 -18.28 -3.86 -26.22
CA MET A 135 -19.20 -2.97 -25.49
C MET A 135 -20.60 -3.57 -25.26
N ASP A 136 -20.91 -4.77 -25.78
CA ASP A 136 -22.26 -5.34 -25.67
C ASP A 136 -22.71 -5.58 -24.23
N PHE A 137 -21.79 -5.78 -23.31
CA PHE A 137 -22.08 -5.91 -21.87
C PHE A 137 -22.74 -4.65 -21.30
N LEU A 138 -22.46 -3.47 -21.85
CA LEU A 138 -23.04 -2.20 -21.41
C LEU A 138 -24.57 -2.15 -21.53
N ARG A 139 -25.15 -2.94 -22.46
CA ARG A 139 -26.61 -3.00 -22.62
C ARG A 139 -27.37 -3.44 -21.36
N ASN A 140 -26.71 -4.22 -20.51
CA ASN A 140 -27.27 -4.79 -19.28
C ASN A 140 -26.44 -4.40 -18.04
N TYR A 141 -25.49 -3.48 -18.17
CA TYR A 141 -24.62 -3.10 -17.08
C TYR A 141 -25.35 -2.13 -16.14
N THR A 142 -25.17 -2.33 -14.84
CA THR A 142 -25.58 -1.41 -13.79
C THR A 142 -24.42 -1.24 -12.83
N TYR A 143 -24.02 -0.01 -12.54
CA TYR A 143 -22.99 0.26 -11.55
C TYR A 143 -23.50 -0.14 -10.15
N SER A 144 -22.76 -0.98 -9.45
CA SER A 144 -23.15 -1.54 -8.15
C SER A 144 -22.00 -1.62 -7.14
N LEU A 145 -20.86 -0.95 -7.41
CA LEU A 145 -19.75 -0.91 -6.48
C LEU A 145 -20.12 -0.08 -5.24
N GLY A 146 -19.60 -0.50 -4.08
CA GLY A 146 -19.66 0.27 -2.84
C GLY A 146 -18.74 1.50 -2.84
N VAL A 147 -18.56 2.12 -1.67
CA VAL A 147 -17.75 3.33 -1.50
C VAL A 147 -16.76 3.14 -0.37
N ALA A 148 -15.46 3.32 -0.65
CA ALA A 148 -14.33 3.43 0.28
C ALA A 148 -14.04 2.22 1.18
N ASP A 149 -14.97 1.31 1.38
CA ASP A 149 -14.80 0.16 2.26
C ASP A 149 -13.83 -0.88 1.69
N LEU A 150 -13.13 -1.58 2.58
CA LEU A 150 -12.28 -2.72 2.24
C LEU A 150 -13.14 -3.82 1.59
N VAL A 151 -12.65 -4.39 0.48
CA VAL A 151 -13.34 -5.54 -0.15
C VAL A 151 -12.76 -6.87 0.34
N PRO A 152 -13.47 -8.03 0.15
CA PRO A 152 -12.97 -9.34 0.57
C PRO A 152 -11.56 -9.65 0.06
N PHE A 153 -11.27 -9.35 -1.21
CA PHE A 153 -9.94 -9.48 -1.79
C PHE A 153 -8.89 -8.66 -1.03
N GLY A 154 -9.20 -7.42 -0.61
CA GLY A 154 -8.30 -6.57 0.19
C GLY A 154 -8.08 -7.12 1.61
N ALA A 155 -9.09 -7.73 2.22
CA ALA A 155 -8.97 -8.43 3.49
C ALA A 155 -8.02 -9.63 3.37
N LEU A 156 -8.16 -10.41 2.29
CA LEU A 156 -7.28 -11.54 1.99
C LEU A 156 -5.83 -11.09 1.77
N GLN A 157 -5.58 -10.04 0.95
CA GLN A 157 -4.25 -9.46 0.76
C GLN A 157 -3.59 -9.08 2.09
N SER A 158 -4.36 -8.49 3.00
CA SER A 158 -3.86 -8.08 4.32
C SER A 158 -3.53 -9.30 5.20
N ALA A 159 -4.36 -10.34 5.18
CA ALA A 159 -4.09 -11.59 5.90
C ALA A 159 -2.83 -12.30 5.36
N GLU A 160 -2.66 -12.37 4.05
CA GLU A 160 -1.46 -12.92 3.41
C GLU A 160 -0.20 -12.13 3.78
N ALA A 161 -0.28 -10.80 3.86
CA ALA A 161 0.82 -9.95 4.31
C ALA A 161 1.24 -10.30 5.74
N GLY A 162 0.28 -10.52 6.64
CA GLY A 162 0.53 -10.98 8.01
C GLY A 162 1.19 -12.36 8.06
N ALA A 163 0.66 -13.31 7.30
CA ALA A 163 1.22 -14.67 7.19
C ALA A 163 2.65 -14.63 6.63
N ARG A 164 2.90 -13.86 5.58
CA ARG A 164 4.21 -13.68 4.96
C ARG A 164 5.21 -13.06 5.94
N THR A 165 4.76 -12.10 6.75
CA THR A 165 5.58 -11.47 7.80
C THR A 165 6.00 -12.51 8.85
N TYR A 166 5.07 -13.35 9.32
CA TYR A 166 5.41 -14.42 10.24
C TYR A 166 6.44 -15.40 9.65
N HIS A 167 6.21 -15.89 8.44
CA HIS A 167 7.14 -16.82 7.79
C HIS A 167 8.55 -16.23 7.63
N ARG A 168 8.67 -14.96 7.28
CA ARG A 168 9.96 -14.28 7.07
C ARG A 168 10.68 -13.99 8.38
N TYR A 169 9.95 -13.53 9.40
CA TYR A 169 10.53 -12.97 10.62
C TYR A 169 10.20 -13.77 11.90
N SER A 170 9.76 -15.00 11.78
CA SER A 170 9.37 -15.85 12.94
C SER A 170 10.47 -15.98 14.01
N LYS A 171 11.75 -15.88 13.64
CA LYS A 171 12.88 -15.89 14.58
C LYS A 171 12.94 -14.70 15.54
N LEU A 172 12.23 -13.62 15.23
CA LEU A 172 12.12 -12.41 16.06
C LEU A 172 10.95 -12.48 17.05
N VAL A 173 10.07 -13.48 16.93
CA VAL A 173 8.83 -13.55 17.67
C VAL A 173 8.98 -14.49 18.87
N SER A 174 8.42 -14.09 19.99
CA SER A 174 8.29 -14.92 21.21
C SER A 174 7.03 -14.54 21.99
N LYS A 175 6.65 -15.34 23.00
CA LYS A 175 5.50 -15.02 23.87
C LYS A 175 5.65 -13.68 24.60
N LYS A 176 6.89 -13.23 24.82
CA LYS A 176 7.18 -11.94 25.48
C LYS A 176 7.36 -10.80 24.49
N ASN A 177 7.53 -11.12 23.22
CA ASN A 177 7.77 -10.15 22.15
C ASN A 177 6.96 -10.54 20.91
N ILE A 178 5.67 -10.19 20.94
CA ILE A 178 4.75 -10.31 19.80
C ILE A 178 4.77 -8.97 19.04
N PRO A 179 4.43 -8.95 17.74
CA PRO A 179 4.34 -7.70 16.98
C PRO A 179 3.47 -6.64 17.65
N PHE A 180 3.92 -5.40 17.60
CA PHE A 180 3.13 -4.24 17.98
C PHE A 180 2.49 -3.66 16.72
N VAL A 181 1.17 -3.51 16.72
CA VAL A 181 0.39 -3.14 15.53
C VAL A 181 -0.36 -1.85 15.77
N ARG A 182 -0.20 -0.88 14.87
CA ARG A 182 -0.97 0.39 14.86
C ARG A 182 -1.69 0.57 13.52
N SER A 183 -2.74 1.36 13.52
CA SER A 183 -3.38 1.82 12.27
C SER A 183 -3.87 3.26 12.41
N SER A 184 -3.96 3.97 11.28
CA SER A 184 -4.82 5.13 11.15
C SER A 184 -6.28 4.73 11.34
N SER A 185 -7.17 5.67 11.72
CA SER A 185 -8.55 5.36 12.12
C SER A 185 -9.50 5.10 10.96
N GLY A 186 -9.11 5.35 9.71
CA GLY A 186 -9.92 5.01 8.54
C GLY A 186 -10.34 3.54 8.56
N GLN A 187 -11.65 3.27 8.42
CA GLN A 187 -12.20 1.91 8.63
C GLN A 187 -11.46 0.85 7.79
N ARG A 188 -11.18 1.13 6.51
CA ARG A 188 -10.41 0.23 5.62
C ARG A 188 -9.00 -0.05 6.10
N VAL A 189 -8.39 0.89 6.84
CA VAL A 189 -7.04 0.73 7.41
C VAL A 189 -7.09 -0.16 8.66
N VAL A 190 -8.05 0.11 9.55
CA VAL A 190 -8.35 -0.71 10.74
C VAL A 190 -8.67 -2.15 10.35
N ASP A 191 -9.51 -2.34 9.32
CA ASP A 191 -9.86 -3.68 8.82
C ASP A 191 -8.64 -4.39 8.21
N SER A 192 -7.78 -3.67 7.50
CA SER A 192 -6.54 -4.23 6.96
C SER A 192 -5.59 -4.66 8.07
N ALA A 193 -5.38 -3.84 9.10
CA ALA A 193 -4.57 -4.18 10.27
C ALA A 193 -5.13 -5.42 11.00
N THR A 194 -6.46 -5.49 11.16
CA THR A 194 -7.15 -6.61 11.80
C THR A 194 -6.97 -7.91 11.02
N ASN A 195 -7.12 -7.87 9.69
CA ASN A 195 -6.91 -9.05 8.84
C ASN A 195 -5.44 -9.47 8.81
N TRP A 196 -4.49 -8.51 8.84
CA TRP A 196 -3.07 -8.83 8.95
C TRP A 196 -2.75 -9.57 10.26
N THR A 197 -3.31 -9.11 11.41
CA THR A 197 -3.11 -9.80 12.70
C THR A 197 -3.69 -11.21 12.68
N ALA A 198 -4.84 -11.40 12.04
CA ALA A 198 -5.46 -12.72 11.85
C ALA A 198 -4.60 -13.65 11.00
N GLY A 199 -4.05 -13.17 9.88
CA GLY A 199 -3.15 -13.91 9.01
C GLY A 199 -1.84 -14.28 9.69
N PHE A 200 -1.24 -13.35 10.46
CA PHE A 200 -0.06 -13.62 11.27
C PHE A 200 -0.33 -14.72 12.34
N SER A 201 -1.46 -14.62 13.04
CA SER A 201 -1.90 -15.60 14.03
C SER A 201 -2.07 -16.98 13.40
N LEU A 202 -2.80 -17.07 12.29
CA LEU A 202 -3.03 -18.32 11.56
C LEU A 202 -1.70 -18.96 11.11
N ALA A 203 -0.80 -18.20 10.53
CA ALA A 203 0.51 -18.68 10.07
C ALA A 203 1.38 -19.21 11.23
N SER A 204 1.19 -18.68 12.44
CA SER A 204 1.84 -19.15 13.66
C SER A 204 1.10 -20.35 14.33
N ASN A 205 0.08 -20.93 13.69
CA ASN A 205 -0.83 -21.92 14.28
C ASN A 205 -1.47 -21.39 15.58
N HIS A 206 -1.83 -20.14 15.64
CA HIS A 206 -2.41 -19.43 16.78
C HIS A 206 -1.52 -19.40 18.04
N VAL A 207 -0.21 -19.63 17.89
CA VAL A 207 0.76 -19.53 19.00
C VAL A 207 1.01 -18.06 19.37
N TYR A 208 0.99 -17.19 18.38
CA TYR A 208 1.21 -15.75 18.54
C TYR A 208 0.04 -14.97 17.93
N ASN A 209 -0.64 -14.21 18.78
CA ASN A 209 -1.85 -13.47 18.43
C ASN A 209 -1.61 -11.97 18.69
N PRO A 210 -0.97 -11.23 17.75
CA PRO A 210 -0.76 -9.80 17.94
C PRO A 210 -2.11 -9.07 17.92
N PRO A 211 -2.41 -8.21 18.90
CA PRO A 211 -3.59 -7.36 18.85
C PRO A 211 -3.33 -6.16 17.94
N LEU A 212 -4.37 -5.54 17.38
CA LEU A 212 -4.32 -4.15 16.97
C LEU A 212 -4.24 -3.31 18.25
N SER A 213 -3.07 -2.71 18.50
CA SER A 213 -2.72 -2.13 19.79
C SER A 213 -3.13 -0.67 19.93
N VAL A 214 -3.00 0.11 18.85
CA VAL A 214 -3.31 1.54 18.82
C VAL A 214 -3.98 1.89 17.50
N ILE A 215 -5.01 2.73 17.57
CA ILE A 215 -5.64 3.38 16.43
C ILE A 215 -5.38 4.88 16.59
N LEU A 216 -4.69 5.49 15.60
CA LEU A 216 -4.46 6.92 15.54
C LEU A 216 -5.68 7.59 14.90
N ASP A 217 -6.15 8.66 15.51
CA ASP A 217 -7.34 9.39 15.08
C ASP A 217 -6.96 10.36 13.94
N GLU A 218 -7.48 10.14 12.74
CA GLU A 218 -7.23 10.98 11.55
C GLU A 218 -7.68 12.44 11.74
N ASP A 219 -8.55 12.75 12.70
CA ASP A 219 -8.94 14.12 13.05
C ASP A 219 -7.94 14.82 14.01
N ARG A 220 -6.83 14.17 14.34
CA ARG A 220 -5.80 14.65 15.26
C ARG A 220 -4.41 14.43 14.70
N ASN A 221 -3.37 14.63 15.57
CA ASN A 221 -2.00 14.29 15.20
C ASN A 221 -1.89 12.79 14.89
N ASP A 222 -1.73 12.48 13.62
CA ASP A 222 -1.58 11.13 13.08
C ASP A 222 -0.41 11.10 12.09
N THR A 223 0.55 10.20 12.33
CA THR A 223 1.70 9.99 11.46
C THR A 223 1.43 8.96 10.36
N LEU A 224 0.23 8.37 10.33
CA LEU A 224 -0.18 7.33 9.39
C LEU A 224 -1.22 7.83 8.36
N ASP A 225 -1.55 9.13 8.38
CA ASP A 225 -2.42 9.80 7.41
C ASP A 225 -1.83 11.14 6.97
N ASP A 226 -2.18 11.61 5.77
CA ASP A 226 -1.61 12.81 5.11
C ASP A 226 -2.48 14.07 5.28
N ASN A 227 -3.38 14.10 6.24
CA ASN A 227 -4.34 15.20 6.45
C ASN A 227 -3.84 16.33 7.36
N MET A 228 -2.59 16.27 7.84
CA MET A 228 -2.04 17.23 8.80
C MET A 228 -1.42 18.49 8.17
N CYS A 229 -1.58 18.68 6.85
CA CYS A 229 -1.02 19.84 6.14
C CYS A 229 -2.10 20.51 5.26
N PRO A 230 -3.00 21.31 5.84
CA PRO A 230 -4.14 21.88 5.10
C PRO A 230 -3.76 22.82 3.96
N ASN A 231 -2.53 23.37 3.96
CA ASN A 231 -2.02 24.20 2.86
C ASN A 231 -1.24 23.39 1.80
N ALA A 232 -1.14 22.06 1.93
CA ALA A 232 -0.59 21.24 0.86
C ALA A 232 -1.45 21.42 -0.40
N GLY A 233 -0.79 21.62 -1.54
CA GLY A 233 -1.45 21.68 -2.84
C GLY A 233 -1.91 20.31 -3.31
N ASP A 234 -2.32 20.26 -4.57
CA ASP A 234 -2.76 19.05 -5.26
C ASP A 234 -1.95 18.80 -6.55
N SER A 235 -2.28 17.73 -7.27
CA SER A 235 -1.67 17.36 -8.54
C SER A 235 -2.50 17.75 -9.75
N ASP A 236 -3.61 18.46 -9.57
CA ASP A 236 -4.64 18.65 -10.59
C ASP A 236 -4.09 19.27 -11.89
N THR A 237 -3.23 20.27 -11.78
CA THR A 237 -2.63 20.93 -12.95
C THR A 237 -1.85 19.93 -13.83
N GLN A 238 -1.01 19.09 -13.23
CA GLN A 238 -0.14 18.17 -13.97
C GLN A 238 -0.93 16.97 -14.49
N THR A 239 -1.84 16.46 -13.70
CA THR A 239 -2.71 15.34 -14.10
C THR A 239 -3.70 15.74 -15.18
N GLU A 240 -4.22 16.98 -15.18
CA GLU A 240 -5.08 17.51 -16.24
C GLU A 240 -4.33 17.65 -17.57
N ILE A 241 -3.10 18.19 -17.56
CA ILE A 241 -2.26 18.28 -18.77
C ILE A 241 -2.11 16.89 -19.39
N TRP A 242 -1.72 15.89 -18.60
CA TRP A 242 -1.51 14.54 -19.11
C TRP A 242 -2.83 13.87 -19.51
N THR A 243 -3.91 14.04 -18.75
CA THR A 243 -5.24 13.53 -19.10
C THR A 243 -5.69 14.02 -20.47
N ASN A 244 -5.48 15.30 -20.78
CA ASN A 244 -5.81 15.84 -22.10
C ASN A 244 -4.96 15.25 -23.24
N ILE A 245 -3.73 14.82 -22.95
CA ILE A 245 -2.84 14.19 -23.94
C ILE A 245 -3.25 12.74 -24.20
N PHE A 246 -3.36 11.89 -23.17
CA PHE A 246 -3.63 10.48 -23.37
C PHE A 246 -5.13 10.16 -23.48
N GLY A 247 -5.99 10.87 -22.77
CA GLY A 247 -7.42 10.59 -22.71
C GLY A 247 -8.18 11.03 -23.94
N ALA A 248 -7.78 12.13 -24.59
CA ALA A 248 -8.51 12.67 -25.75
C ALA A 248 -8.56 11.69 -26.96
N PRO A 249 -7.45 11.05 -27.39
CA PRO A 249 -7.50 10.04 -28.45
C PRO A 249 -8.32 8.80 -28.06
N ILE A 250 -8.27 8.37 -26.80
CA ILE A 250 -9.07 7.25 -26.28
C ILE A 250 -10.57 7.63 -26.30
N ALA A 251 -10.93 8.81 -25.81
CA ALA A 251 -12.31 9.31 -25.87
C ALA A 251 -12.84 9.37 -27.31
N THR A 252 -12.04 9.85 -28.23
CA THR A 252 -12.38 9.91 -29.66
C THR A 252 -12.66 8.50 -30.19
N ARG A 253 -11.79 7.53 -29.90
CA ARG A 253 -11.95 6.13 -30.30
C ARG A 253 -13.21 5.50 -29.72
N LEU A 254 -13.46 5.67 -28.42
CA LEU A 254 -14.64 5.09 -27.76
C LEU A 254 -15.94 5.75 -28.21
N ASN A 255 -15.95 7.07 -28.45
CA ASN A 255 -17.11 7.78 -28.99
C ASN A 255 -17.48 7.32 -30.41
N ALA A 256 -16.50 6.95 -31.23
CA ALA A 256 -16.76 6.35 -32.54
C ALA A 256 -17.41 4.97 -32.44
N GLN A 257 -17.22 4.25 -31.34
CA GLN A 257 -17.77 2.92 -31.09
C GLN A 257 -19.07 2.94 -30.27
N ALA A 258 -19.30 3.99 -29.47
CA ALA A 258 -20.49 4.21 -28.64
C ALA A 258 -21.18 5.51 -29.05
N LEU A 259 -22.03 5.43 -30.07
CA LEU A 259 -22.63 6.62 -30.68
C LEU A 259 -23.53 7.37 -29.69
N GLY A 260 -23.22 8.63 -29.43
CA GLY A 260 -23.95 9.49 -28.49
C GLY A 260 -23.42 9.46 -27.05
N ALA A 261 -22.37 8.71 -26.73
CA ALA A 261 -21.76 8.68 -25.39
C ALA A 261 -21.14 10.03 -25.01
N ASN A 262 -20.53 10.75 -25.96
CA ASN A 262 -19.92 12.07 -25.74
C ASN A 262 -18.89 12.10 -24.61
N LEU A 263 -18.02 11.10 -24.56
CA LEU A 263 -16.93 11.01 -23.59
C LEU A 263 -15.91 12.12 -23.82
N THR A 264 -15.36 12.66 -22.75
CA THR A 264 -14.24 13.60 -22.72
C THR A 264 -12.97 12.89 -22.26
N ALA A 265 -11.82 13.57 -22.37
CA ALA A 265 -10.56 13.07 -21.84
C ALA A 265 -10.65 12.74 -20.34
N THR A 266 -11.32 13.61 -19.55
CA THR A 266 -11.54 13.41 -18.12
C THR A 266 -12.39 12.15 -17.83
N ASP A 267 -13.40 11.84 -18.65
CA ASP A 267 -14.17 10.61 -18.46
C ASP A 267 -13.30 9.36 -18.59
N ILE A 268 -12.24 9.41 -19.41
CA ILE A 268 -11.31 8.29 -19.58
C ILE A 268 -10.54 8.02 -18.30
N SER A 269 -10.06 9.08 -17.59
CA SER A 269 -9.36 8.89 -16.30
C SER A 269 -10.24 8.26 -15.22
N PHE A 270 -11.56 8.35 -15.33
CA PHE A 270 -12.52 7.67 -14.44
C PHE A 270 -12.97 6.29 -14.94
N LEU A 271 -12.96 6.03 -16.24
CA LEU A 271 -13.35 4.72 -16.79
C LEU A 271 -12.24 3.68 -16.68
N MET A 272 -10.97 4.09 -16.82
CA MET A 272 -9.86 3.14 -16.76
C MET A 272 -9.70 2.46 -15.40
N PRO A 273 -9.76 3.17 -14.25
CA PRO A 273 -9.69 2.53 -12.93
C PRO A 273 -10.89 1.60 -12.64
N LEU A 274 -12.01 1.74 -13.35
CA LEU A 274 -13.14 0.82 -13.21
C LEU A 274 -12.76 -0.60 -13.64
N CYS A 275 -11.85 -0.77 -14.61
CA CYS A 275 -11.25 -2.08 -14.89
C CYS A 275 -10.69 -2.72 -13.61
N ALA A 276 -9.86 -1.99 -12.85
CA ALA A 276 -9.26 -2.50 -11.62
C ALA A 276 -10.31 -2.78 -10.53
N PHE A 277 -11.15 -1.79 -10.20
CA PHE A 277 -12.13 -1.94 -9.13
C PHE A 277 -13.14 -3.06 -9.39
N ASP A 278 -13.68 -3.14 -10.61
CA ASP A 278 -14.65 -4.18 -10.95
C ASP A 278 -14.00 -5.57 -11.00
N SER A 279 -12.77 -5.70 -11.54
CA SER A 279 -12.03 -6.97 -11.52
C SER A 279 -11.77 -7.46 -10.09
N ILE A 280 -11.34 -6.57 -9.21
CA ILE A 280 -11.04 -6.88 -7.80
C ILE A 280 -12.30 -7.33 -7.06
N VAL A 281 -13.41 -6.62 -7.24
CA VAL A 281 -14.68 -6.95 -6.57
C VAL A 281 -15.29 -8.25 -7.09
N ARG A 282 -15.12 -8.53 -8.36
CA ARG A 282 -15.61 -9.76 -9.01
C ARG A 282 -14.68 -10.96 -8.81
N GLU A 283 -13.44 -10.70 -8.37
CA GLU A 283 -12.35 -11.68 -8.34
C GLU A 283 -12.16 -12.38 -9.72
N ALA A 284 -12.37 -11.63 -10.80
CA ALA A 284 -12.29 -12.09 -12.19
C ALA A 284 -12.08 -10.90 -13.13
N PRO A 285 -11.56 -11.10 -14.37
CA PRO A 285 -11.38 -10.01 -15.32
C PRO A 285 -12.68 -9.23 -15.57
N SER A 286 -12.60 -7.92 -15.48
CA SER A 286 -13.70 -7.02 -15.81
C SER A 286 -13.80 -6.80 -17.32
N PRO A 287 -15.01 -6.78 -17.91
CA PRO A 287 -15.18 -6.42 -19.32
C PRO A 287 -14.78 -4.96 -19.62
N PHE A 288 -14.69 -4.09 -18.64
CA PHE A 288 -14.14 -2.74 -18.82
C PHE A 288 -12.66 -2.75 -19.22
N CYS A 289 -11.91 -3.77 -18.82
CA CYS A 289 -10.50 -3.90 -19.20
C CYS A 289 -10.31 -4.04 -20.72
N ASP A 290 -11.21 -4.73 -21.39
CA ASP A 290 -11.16 -4.98 -22.83
C ASP A 290 -11.42 -3.72 -23.67
N LEU A 291 -11.90 -2.64 -23.06
CA LEU A 291 -12.13 -1.36 -23.74
C LEU A 291 -10.82 -0.60 -24.00
N PHE A 292 -9.73 -0.97 -23.33
CA PHE A 292 -8.44 -0.29 -23.38
C PHE A 292 -7.33 -1.25 -23.80
N THR A 293 -6.28 -0.68 -24.38
CA THR A 293 -5.07 -1.42 -24.77
C THR A 293 -4.02 -1.40 -23.66
N PRO A 294 -3.05 -2.33 -23.64
CA PRO A 294 -1.93 -2.28 -22.69
C PRO A 294 -1.14 -0.95 -22.76
N ALA A 295 -0.99 -0.37 -23.96
CA ALA A 295 -0.33 0.92 -24.12
C ALA A 295 -1.12 2.08 -23.47
N GLU A 296 -2.45 2.04 -23.53
CA GLU A 296 -3.31 3.00 -22.85
C GLU A 296 -3.25 2.83 -21.32
N PHE A 297 -3.16 1.59 -20.82
CA PHE A 297 -2.91 1.35 -19.39
C PHE A 297 -1.54 1.85 -18.93
N ALA A 298 -0.49 1.72 -19.75
CA ALA A 298 0.82 2.32 -19.44
C ALA A 298 0.77 3.86 -19.35
N GLN A 299 -0.09 4.50 -20.15
CA GLN A 299 -0.35 5.95 -20.05
C GLN A 299 -1.15 6.29 -18.78
N TYR A 300 -2.09 5.44 -18.38
CA TYR A 300 -2.83 5.58 -17.13
C TYR A 300 -1.91 5.38 -15.91
N GLU A 301 -0.95 4.46 -15.97
CA GLU A 301 0.07 4.33 -14.93
C GLU A 301 0.81 5.65 -14.71
N TYR A 302 1.20 6.32 -15.81
CA TYR A 302 1.88 7.62 -15.71
C TYR A 302 0.96 8.73 -15.14
N TYR A 303 -0.34 8.67 -15.40
CA TYR A 303 -1.30 9.54 -14.71
C TYR A 303 -1.20 9.36 -13.19
N GLY A 304 -1.14 8.12 -12.71
CA GLY A 304 -0.94 7.83 -11.29
C GLY A 304 0.42 8.26 -10.76
N ASP A 305 1.48 8.20 -11.58
CA ASP A 305 2.81 8.68 -11.20
C ASP A 305 2.81 10.19 -10.97
N LEU A 306 2.18 10.96 -11.86
CA LEU A 306 2.01 12.41 -11.71
C LEU A 306 1.15 12.76 -10.50
N ASP A 307 0.04 12.02 -10.28
CA ASP A 307 -0.84 12.20 -9.13
C ASP A 307 -0.05 12.08 -7.82
N LYS A 308 0.71 11.02 -7.64
CA LYS A 308 1.48 10.79 -6.41
C LYS A 308 2.70 11.71 -6.29
N TYR A 309 3.38 11.99 -7.40
CA TYR A 309 4.57 12.84 -7.40
C TYR A 309 4.25 14.29 -7.02
N TYR A 310 3.20 14.85 -7.61
CA TYR A 310 2.80 16.24 -7.41
C TYR A 310 1.74 16.42 -6.32
N GLY A 311 1.05 15.35 -5.90
CA GLY A 311 0.08 15.40 -4.81
C GLY A 311 0.74 15.42 -3.43
N THR A 312 1.62 14.45 -3.15
CA THR A 312 2.26 14.28 -1.83
C THR A 312 3.74 13.89 -1.89
N GLY A 313 4.30 13.75 -3.10
CA GLY A 313 5.69 13.38 -3.33
C GLY A 313 6.63 14.57 -3.47
N TYR A 314 7.76 14.36 -4.17
CA TYR A 314 8.80 15.37 -4.37
C TYR A 314 8.35 16.59 -5.17
N GLY A 315 7.35 16.45 -6.03
CA GLY A 315 6.82 17.56 -6.85
C GLY A 315 5.90 18.50 -6.08
N GLN A 316 5.45 18.12 -4.88
CA GLN A 316 4.66 18.94 -3.97
C GLN A 316 5.58 19.60 -2.94
N GLU A 317 5.56 20.94 -2.84
CA GLU A 317 6.43 21.68 -1.90
C GLU A 317 6.27 21.18 -0.45
N LEU A 318 5.03 20.97 -0.02
CA LEU A 318 4.69 20.48 1.32
C LEU A 318 4.42 18.97 1.38
N GLY A 319 4.78 18.22 0.33
CA GLY A 319 4.62 16.77 0.30
C GLY A 319 5.53 16.06 1.31
N PRO A 320 6.87 16.22 1.20
CA PRO A 320 7.80 15.51 2.05
C PRO A 320 7.63 15.81 3.55
N VAL A 321 7.21 17.01 3.93
CA VAL A 321 7.06 17.36 5.36
C VAL A 321 5.99 16.53 6.05
N GLN A 322 4.99 16.06 5.34
CA GLN A 322 3.94 15.18 5.86
C GLN A 322 4.45 13.78 6.24
N GLY A 323 5.66 13.39 5.80
CA GLY A 323 6.31 12.14 6.20
C GLY A 323 7.23 12.28 7.42
N VAL A 324 7.54 13.49 7.86
CA VAL A 324 8.56 13.78 8.87
C VAL A 324 8.27 13.12 10.21
N GLY A 325 7.05 13.24 10.71
CA GLY A 325 6.67 12.67 12.02
C GLY A 325 6.88 11.16 12.07
N TYR A 326 6.43 10.42 11.03
CA TYR A 326 6.65 8.98 10.94
C TYR A 326 8.15 8.61 10.95
N ILE A 327 8.98 9.38 10.24
CA ILE A 327 10.43 9.13 10.23
C ILE A 327 11.02 9.32 11.62
N ASN A 328 10.62 10.34 12.35
CA ASN A 328 11.09 10.58 13.72
C ASN A 328 10.65 9.46 14.68
N GLU A 329 9.43 8.91 14.54
CA GLU A 329 9.01 7.68 15.23
C GLU A 329 9.85 6.48 14.83
N LEU A 330 10.14 6.29 13.54
CA LEU A 330 10.99 5.21 13.05
C LEU A 330 12.41 5.31 13.62
N LEU A 331 13.01 6.50 13.64
CA LEU A 331 14.33 6.73 14.23
C LEU A 331 14.34 6.40 15.73
N ALA A 332 13.30 6.80 16.47
CA ALA A 332 13.13 6.48 17.88
C ALA A 332 13.14 4.96 18.13
N ARG A 333 12.39 4.18 17.31
CA ARG A 333 12.37 2.71 17.38
C ARG A 333 13.72 2.09 17.01
N LEU A 334 14.36 2.57 15.96
CA LEU A 334 15.67 2.04 15.49
C LEU A 334 16.79 2.30 16.49
N THR A 335 16.74 3.40 17.23
CA THR A 335 17.76 3.80 18.20
C THR A 335 17.39 3.49 19.64
N GLU A 336 16.15 3.04 19.90
CA GLU A 336 15.61 2.79 21.25
C GLU A 336 15.66 4.04 22.14
N THR A 337 15.35 5.20 21.54
CA THR A 337 15.33 6.52 22.21
C THR A 337 13.91 7.09 22.18
N PRO A 338 13.58 8.06 23.05
CA PRO A 338 12.31 8.80 22.94
C PRO A 338 12.16 9.49 21.58
N VAL A 339 10.91 9.61 21.11
CA VAL A 339 10.59 10.37 19.89
C VAL A 339 10.98 11.82 20.06
N GLN A 340 11.65 12.38 19.06
CA GLN A 340 12.03 13.79 18.99
C GLN A 340 11.36 14.38 17.75
N ASP A 341 10.20 15.01 17.92
CA ASP A 341 9.42 15.59 16.83
C ASP A 341 8.56 16.76 17.32
N GLU A 342 8.42 17.78 16.49
CA GLU A 342 7.54 18.93 16.71
C GLU A 342 6.51 19.11 15.59
N THR A 343 6.33 18.07 14.75
CA THR A 343 5.39 18.07 13.62
C THR A 343 4.10 17.32 13.97
N GLN A 344 3.73 16.32 13.22
CA GLN A 344 2.43 15.62 13.31
C GLN A 344 2.38 14.46 14.32
N THR A 345 3.45 14.19 15.08
CA THR A 345 3.42 13.10 16.07
C THR A 345 2.45 13.39 17.24
N ASN A 346 1.85 12.32 17.75
CA ASN A 346 1.04 12.40 18.96
C ASN A 346 1.93 12.21 20.20
N ARG A 347 2.46 13.30 20.74
CA ARG A 347 3.40 13.30 21.88
C ARG A 347 2.88 12.56 23.11
N THR A 348 1.57 12.54 23.34
CA THR A 348 0.98 11.84 24.48
C THR A 348 1.10 10.33 24.29
N LEU A 349 0.78 9.82 23.09
CA LEU A 349 0.89 8.41 22.77
C LEU A 349 2.36 7.98 22.69
N ASP A 350 3.24 8.80 22.11
CA ASP A 350 4.66 8.50 21.94
C ASP A 350 5.45 8.49 23.26
N ALA A 351 4.97 9.22 24.28
CA ALA A 351 5.59 9.23 25.59
C ALA A 351 5.21 8.03 26.47
N ASP A 352 4.16 7.29 26.11
CA ASP A 352 3.68 6.13 26.89
C ASP A 352 4.17 4.81 26.28
N PRO A 353 5.00 4.02 26.99
CA PRO A 353 5.45 2.72 26.49
C PRO A 353 4.32 1.71 26.21
N ALA A 354 3.10 1.93 26.70
CA ALA A 354 1.96 1.09 26.36
C ALA A 354 1.45 1.36 24.94
N THR A 355 1.55 2.59 24.46
CA THR A 355 1.10 3.04 23.13
C THR A 355 2.24 3.24 22.13
N PHE A 356 3.48 3.35 22.62
CA PHE A 356 4.69 3.41 21.80
C PHE A 356 5.84 2.65 22.47
N PRO A 357 5.80 1.30 22.52
CA PRO A 357 6.84 0.50 23.17
C PRO A 357 8.17 0.58 22.40
N PRO A 358 9.31 0.87 23.07
CA PRO A 358 10.61 0.98 22.38
C PRO A 358 11.31 -0.36 22.15
N ASP A 359 10.82 -1.46 22.75
CA ASP A 359 11.51 -2.74 22.91
C ASP A 359 10.96 -3.88 22.04
N ARG A 360 10.13 -3.56 21.03
CA ARG A 360 9.58 -4.58 20.14
C ARG A 360 10.55 -4.91 19.02
N THR A 361 10.52 -6.17 18.60
CA THR A 361 11.31 -6.63 17.45
C THR A 361 10.56 -6.51 16.13
N ILE A 362 9.23 -6.44 16.17
CA ILE A 362 8.39 -6.21 14.99
C ILE A 362 7.35 -5.15 15.31
N TYR A 363 7.32 -4.11 14.48
CA TYR A 363 6.30 -3.09 14.43
C TYR A 363 5.59 -3.17 13.09
N ALA A 364 4.28 -3.05 13.08
CA ALA A 364 3.46 -3.01 11.87
C ALA A 364 2.46 -1.87 11.97
N ASP A 365 2.66 -0.86 11.14
CA ASP A 365 1.83 0.33 11.04
C ASP A 365 1.02 0.27 9.74
N PHE A 366 -0.26 0.62 9.80
CA PHE A 366 -1.17 0.60 8.65
C PHE A 366 -1.60 2.02 8.29
N SER A 367 -1.55 2.33 7.00
CA SER A 367 -1.61 3.69 6.49
C SER A 367 -2.28 3.77 5.11
N HIS A 368 -2.17 4.92 4.49
CA HIS A 368 -2.66 5.28 3.16
C HIS A 368 -1.52 5.44 2.16
N ASP A 369 -1.84 5.39 0.87
CA ASP A 369 -0.87 5.56 -0.21
C ASP A 369 -0.19 6.94 -0.22
N ASN A 370 -0.94 8.02 -0.02
CA ASN A 370 -0.40 9.37 0.00
C ASN A 370 0.61 9.55 1.16
N GLN A 371 0.25 9.14 2.37
CA GLN A 371 1.15 9.19 3.52
C GLN A 371 2.43 8.39 3.27
N MET A 372 2.33 7.19 2.69
CA MET A 372 3.51 6.40 2.34
C MET A 372 4.40 7.10 1.30
N VAL A 373 3.80 7.77 0.32
CA VAL A 373 4.51 8.58 -0.69
C VAL A 373 5.25 9.74 -0.04
N ALA A 374 4.62 10.47 0.88
CA ALA A 374 5.24 11.53 1.66
C ALA A 374 6.45 11.02 2.48
N ILE A 375 6.29 9.85 3.12
CA ILE A 375 7.37 9.19 3.86
C ILE A 375 8.53 8.81 2.93
N TYR A 376 8.25 8.25 1.74
CA TYR A 376 9.30 7.90 0.78
C TYR A 376 10.09 9.14 0.34
N ALA A 377 9.41 10.23 0.04
CA ALA A 377 10.04 11.48 -0.34
C ALA A 377 10.87 12.08 0.82
N ALA A 378 10.35 12.05 2.04
CA ALA A 378 11.06 12.57 3.22
C ALA A 378 12.30 11.75 3.59
N ILE A 379 12.27 10.41 3.46
CA ILE A 379 13.45 9.52 3.65
C ILE A 379 14.48 9.73 2.54
N GLY A 380 14.08 10.15 1.35
CA GLY A 380 14.95 10.25 0.18
C GLY A 380 14.96 8.98 -0.69
N LEU A 381 13.84 8.22 -0.73
CA LEU A 381 13.67 7.06 -1.61
C LEU A 381 13.13 7.50 -2.97
N PHE A 382 13.52 6.78 -4.03
CA PHE A 382 13.09 7.03 -5.42
C PHE A 382 13.32 8.46 -5.92
N PRO A 383 14.47 9.10 -5.62
CA PRO A 383 14.74 10.44 -6.11
C PRO A 383 14.75 10.43 -7.64
N GLN A 384 14.19 11.50 -8.23
CA GLN A 384 14.19 11.68 -9.68
C GLN A 384 15.26 12.70 -10.07
N PRO A 385 16.04 12.49 -11.16
CA PRO A 385 17.05 13.45 -11.58
C PRO A 385 16.45 14.78 -12.07
N GLN A 386 15.19 14.74 -12.51
CA GLN A 386 14.39 15.90 -12.88
C GLN A 386 12.94 15.67 -12.43
N PRO A 387 12.14 16.71 -12.18
CA PRO A 387 10.70 16.57 -11.96
C PRO A 387 10.04 15.81 -13.11
N LEU A 388 8.98 15.05 -12.81
CA LEU A 388 8.22 14.33 -13.83
C LEU A 388 7.58 15.32 -14.82
N ASP A 389 7.80 15.12 -16.11
CA ASP A 389 7.25 15.99 -17.17
C ASP A 389 5.77 15.65 -17.41
N PRO A 390 4.80 16.56 -17.14
CA PRO A 390 3.38 16.27 -17.32
C PRO A 390 2.96 16.09 -18.79
N THR A 391 3.90 16.23 -19.74
CA THR A 391 3.63 16.04 -21.17
C THR A 391 4.20 14.77 -21.76
N MET A 392 5.19 14.14 -21.09
CA MET A 392 5.88 12.98 -21.63
C MET A 392 6.54 12.16 -20.51
N PRO A 393 6.23 10.85 -20.39
CA PRO A 393 6.88 9.98 -19.41
C PRO A 393 8.36 9.72 -19.76
N ASP A 394 9.25 9.86 -18.77
CA ASP A 394 10.59 9.28 -18.86
C ASP A 394 10.51 7.76 -18.69
N PRO A 395 10.96 6.98 -19.68
CA PRO A 395 10.94 5.52 -19.58
C PRO A 395 11.87 4.98 -18.48
N GLU A 396 12.90 5.72 -18.08
CA GLU A 396 13.88 5.33 -17.07
C GLU A 396 13.51 5.81 -15.66
N ARG A 397 12.34 6.43 -15.48
CA ARG A 397 11.88 6.89 -14.16
C ARG A 397 11.77 5.73 -13.18
N THR A 398 12.20 5.95 -11.96
CA THR A 398 12.03 4.99 -10.85
C THR A 398 10.74 5.23 -10.07
N TRP A 399 10.09 6.37 -10.27
CA TRP A 399 8.80 6.72 -9.68
C TRP A 399 7.67 6.10 -10.51
N VAL A 400 7.24 4.89 -10.11
CA VAL A 400 6.18 4.12 -10.75
C VAL A 400 5.17 3.69 -9.68
N THR A 401 3.99 4.27 -9.69
CA THR A 401 3.02 4.20 -8.59
C THR A 401 2.60 2.77 -8.23
N SER A 402 2.38 1.91 -9.22
CA SER A 402 2.06 0.50 -8.99
C SER A 402 3.19 -0.27 -8.29
N ARG A 403 4.45 0.19 -8.40
CA ARG A 403 5.60 -0.38 -7.71
C ARG A 403 5.85 0.27 -6.34
N LEU A 404 5.35 1.49 -6.12
CA LEU A 404 5.52 2.25 -4.88
C LEU A 404 4.45 1.89 -3.85
N THR A 405 3.18 2.13 -4.21
CA THR A 405 2.04 2.05 -3.30
C THR A 405 0.84 1.29 -3.88
N PRO A 406 1.00 0.06 -4.40
CA PRO A 406 -0.16 -0.77 -4.76
C PRO A 406 -1.04 -1.04 -3.53
N PHE A 407 -2.24 -1.58 -3.69
CA PHE A 407 -3.03 -2.07 -2.55
C PHE A 407 -2.22 -3.08 -1.71
N SER A 408 -2.22 -2.95 -0.39
CA SER A 408 -1.35 -3.70 0.55
C SER A 408 0.15 -3.52 0.31
N GLY A 409 0.55 -2.51 -0.46
CA GLY A 409 1.94 -2.11 -0.64
C GLY A 409 2.60 -1.77 0.68
N ARG A 410 3.89 -2.07 0.83
CA ARG A 410 4.57 -1.93 2.11
C ARG A 410 6.03 -1.54 1.97
N MET A 411 6.48 -0.69 2.89
CA MET A 411 7.89 -0.46 3.16
C MET A 411 8.27 -1.25 4.40
N VAL A 412 9.40 -1.95 4.32
CA VAL A 412 9.95 -2.73 5.42
C VAL A 412 11.35 -2.22 5.73
N THR A 413 11.53 -1.66 6.92
CA THR A 413 12.84 -1.24 7.42
C THR A 413 13.37 -2.32 8.36
N GLU A 414 14.46 -2.96 7.96
CA GLU A 414 15.15 -3.97 8.75
C GLU A 414 16.36 -3.37 9.44
N ARG A 415 16.44 -3.47 10.78
CA ARG A 415 17.68 -3.23 11.55
C ARG A 415 18.43 -4.54 11.69
N LEU A 416 19.73 -4.50 11.41
CA LEU A 416 20.58 -5.67 11.44
C LEU A 416 21.82 -5.46 12.33
N THR A 417 22.36 -6.56 12.85
CA THR A 417 23.68 -6.57 13.46
C THR A 417 24.59 -7.48 12.63
N CYS A 418 25.70 -6.93 12.14
CA CYS A 418 26.66 -7.65 11.30
C CYS A 418 27.99 -7.85 12.03
N LYS A 419 28.63 -9.02 11.80
CA LYS A 419 29.94 -9.37 12.40
C LYS A 419 31.11 -8.67 11.69
N LYS A 420 30.91 -8.25 10.43
CA LYS A 420 31.87 -7.53 9.62
C LYS A 420 31.33 -6.16 9.27
N LEU A 421 32.23 -5.21 8.98
CA LEU A 421 31.82 -3.90 8.48
C LEU A 421 31.43 -4.00 7.01
N HIS A 422 30.26 -3.43 6.68
CA HIS A 422 29.73 -3.28 5.33
C HIS A 422 29.75 -1.79 4.94
N GLY A 423 29.95 -1.50 3.67
CA GLY A 423 29.76 -0.15 3.11
C GLY A 423 30.95 0.83 3.17
N SER A 424 31.94 0.64 4.01
CA SER A 424 33.04 1.63 4.16
C SER A 424 34.31 1.19 3.44
N ALA A 425 34.68 1.84 2.33
CA ALA A 425 35.98 1.70 1.74
C ALA A 425 37.03 2.40 2.64
N GLY A 426 37.90 1.60 3.29
CA GLY A 426 39.08 2.13 3.99
C GLY A 426 39.11 2.01 5.51
N VAL A 427 38.03 1.59 6.20
CA VAL A 427 38.09 1.31 7.63
C VAL A 427 38.59 -0.12 7.83
N LYS A 428 39.82 -0.25 8.37
CA LYS A 428 40.36 -1.55 8.81
C LYS A 428 39.45 -2.13 9.87
N GLY A 429 38.95 -3.35 9.62
CA GLY A 429 37.89 -4.02 10.38
C GLY A 429 38.05 -3.93 11.89
N GLY A 430 37.10 -3.24 12.52
CA GLY A 430 36.86 -3.35 13.95
C GLY A 430 36.30 -4.75 14.27
N LYS A 431 36.67 -5.31 15.41
CA LYS A 431 36.16 -6.60 15.90
C LYS A 431 34.76 -6.46 16.55
N THR A 432 34.20 -5.26 16.58
CA THR A 432 32.92 -4.97 17.24
C THR A 432 31.78 -5.11 16.24
N PRO A 433 30.71 -5.86 16.54
CA PRO A 433 29.51 -5.92 15.73
C PRO A 433 28.96 -4.50 15.52
N ALA A 434 28.56 -4.16 14.29
CA ALA A 434 27.98 -2.88 13.97
C ALA A 434 26.48 -3.04 13.58
N SER A 435 25.69 -2.02 13.85
CA SER A 435 24.27 -1.99 13.51
C SER A 435 24.06 -1.32 12.16
N TYR A 436 23.21 -1.90 11.36
CA TYR A 436 22.85 -1.46 10.01
C TYR A 436 21.35 -1.36 9.84
N VAL A 437 20.94 -0.58 8.87
CA VAL A 437 19.56 -0.46 8.38
C VAL A 437 19.55 -0.76 6.89
N ARG A 438 18.52 -1.44 6.42
CA ARG A 438 18.15 -1.51 5.00
C ARG A 438 16.65 -1.37 4.84
N ILE A 439 16.21 -0.88 3.69
CA ILE A 439 14.80 -0.66 3.38
C ILE A 439 14.43 -1.47 2.14
N LEU A 440 13.26 -2.11 2.21
CA LEU A 440 12.63 -2.77 1.08
C LEU A 440 11.26 -2.11 0.83
N VAL A 441 10.95 -1.82 -0.42
CA VAL A 441 9.60 -1.40 -0.83
C VAL A 441 9.05 -2.47 -1.75
N ASN A 442 7.93 -3.07 -1.34
CA ASN A 442 7.33 -4.21 -2.04
C ASN A 442 8.36 -5.29 -2.41
N ASP A 443 9.17 -5.69 -1.42
CA ASP A 443 10.31 -6.63 -1.49
C ASP A 443 11.54 -6.15 -2.28
N ALA A 444 11.46 -5.07 -3.07
CA ALA A 444 12.61 -4.48 -3.76
C ALA A 444 13.53 -3.76 -2.78
N LEU A 445 14.81 -4.16 -2.76
CA LEU A 445 15.83 -3.53 -1.94
C LEU A 445 16.14 -2.12 -2.45
N GLN A 446 16.08 -1.12 -1.54
CA GLN A 446 16.27 0.27 -1.92
C GLN A 446 17.74 0.71 -1.79
N PRO A 447 18.26 1.47 -2.75
CA PRO A 447 19.57 2.09 -2.65
C PRO A 447 19.51 3.27 -1.68
N LEU A 448 20.13 3.14 -0.50
CA LEU A 448 20.18 4.21 0.50
C LEU A 448 21.43 5.08 0.26
N GLU A 449 21.45 5.82 -0.86
CA GLU A 449 22.62 6.58 -1.30
C GLU A 449 23.01 7.70 -0.32
N PHE A 450 22.04 8.32 0.35
CA PHE A 450 22.24 9.41 1.32
C PHE A 450 23.12 9.01 2.52
N CYS A 451 23.27 7.70 2.78
CA CYS A 451 24.14 7.19 3.85
C CYS A 451 25.29 6.32 3.33
N GLY A 452 25.52 6.31 2.02
CA GLY A 452 26.63 5.57 1.40
C GLY A 452 26.43 4.06 1.32
N ALA A 453 25.19 3.55 1.40
CA ALA A 453 24.87 2.14 1.18
C ALA A 453 25.30 1.70 -0.22
N ARG A 454 25.68 0.43 -0.35
CA ARG A 454 26.11 -0.17 -1.62
C ARG A 454 25.16 -1.30 -2.02
N GLY A 455 25.56 -2.14 -2.96
CA GLY A 455 24.70 -3.15 -3.58
C GLY A 455 24.03 -4.18 -2.65
N ASP A 456 24.44 -4.26 -1.37
CA ASP A 456 23.74 -5.02 -0.32
C ASP A 456 22.67 -4.20 0.41
N GLY A 457 22.52 -2.91 0.06
CA GLY A 457 21.56 -1.97 0.64
C GLY A 457 21.83 -1.61 2.11
N LEU A 458 22.96 -2.05 2.68
CA LEU A 458 23.26 -1.84 4.09
C LEU A 458 23.81 -0.42 4.33
N CYS A 459 23.09 0.32 5.16
CA CYS A 459 23.44 1.63 5.69
C CYS A 459 23.83 1.46 7.17
N GLU A 460 24.98 1.97 7.59
CA GLU A 460 25.34 1.98 9.01
C GLU A 460 24.32 2.84 9.77
N LEU A 461 23.82 2.36 10.94
CA LEU A 461 22.72 2.99 11.68
C LEU A 461 22.98 4.47 11.99
N GLY A 462 24.19 4.83 12.42
CA GLY A 462 24.54 6.23 12.70
C GLY A 462 24.54 7.10 11.44
N ALA A 463 24.98 6.56 10.31
CA ALA A 463 24.95 7.23 9.01
C ALA A 463 23.49 7.39 8.52
N PHE A 464 22.64 6.36 8.72
CA PHE A 464 21.20 6.47 8.43
C PHE A 464 20.55 7.58 9.22
N VAL A 465 20.72 7.60 10.55
CA VAL A 465 20.21 8.67 11.43
C VAL A 465 20.70 10.05 11.00
N THR A 466 21.98 10.17 10.66
CA THR A 466 22.56 11.44 10.20
C THR A 466 21.96 11.89 8.87
N GLY A 467 21.72 10.96 7.95
CA GLY A 467 21.12 11.22 6.64
C GLY A 467 19.67 11.71 6.72
N GLN A 468 18.99 11.49 7.84
CA GLN A 468 17.60 11.97 8.06
C GLN A 468 17.58 13.39 8.70
N ALA A 469 18.47 14.28 8.27
CA ALA A 469 18.57 15.64 8.83
C ALA A 469 17.28 16.44 8.65
N TYR A 470 16.62 16.35 7.51
CA TYR A 470 15.37 17.02 7.22
C TYR A 470 14.28 16.65 8.25
N ALA A 471 14.06 15.37 8.49
CA ALA A 471 13.07 14.92 9.48
C ALA A 471 13.49 15.32 10.91
N ARG A 472 14.75 15.13 11.28
CA ARG A 472 15.28 15.49 12.61
C ARG A 472 15.25 16.97 12.93
N ASN A 473 15.18 17.82 11.91
CA ASN A 473 14.99 19.26 12.03
C ASN A 473 13.53 19.68 11.78
N ASN A 474 12.56 18.78 12.00
CA ASN A 474 11.12 19.03 11.89
C ASN A 474 10.68 19.61 10.54
N GLY A 475 11.33 19.17 9.43
CA GLY A 475 11.03 19.64 8.08
C GLY A 475 11.58 21.02 7.76
N GLU A 476 12.54 21.53 8.56
CA GLU A 476 13.31 22.77 8.27
C GLU A 476 12.41 24.01 8.03
N GLY A 477 11.25 24.08 8.68
CA GLY A 477 10.29 25.18 8.58
C GLY A 477 9.14 24.92 7.59
N ASP A 478 9.13 23.78 6.91
CA ASP A 478 8.03 23.46 5.98
C ASP A 478 6.75 23.06 6.71
N PHE A 479 6.85 22.51 7.93
CA PHE A 479 5.66 22.15 8.69
C PHE A 479 4.85 23.37 9.12
N GLU A 480 5.48 24.47 9.45
CA GLU A 480 4.83 25.75 9.78
C GLU A 480 4.08 26.33 8.56
N LYS A 481 4.57 26.09 7.34
CA LYS A 481 3.90 26.52 6.10
C LYS A 481 2.58 25.76 5.86
N CYS A 482 2.40 24.59 6.46
CA CYS A 482 1.14 23.85 6.39
C CYS A 482 -0.04 24.65 6.97
N PHE A 483 0.21 25.66 7.81
CA PHE A 483 -0.80 26.41 8.57
C PHE A 483 -0.70 27.94 8.39
N SER A 484 0.25 28.45 7.64
CA SER A 484 0.52 29.89 7.50
C SER A 484 -0.15 30.54 6.29
#